data_8f5e0b27845cacb41c5b73dbf3cf2156
#
_entry.id   8f5e0b27845cacb41c5b73dbf3cf2156
#
_cell.length_a   1.000
_cell.length_b   1.000
_cell.length_c   1.000
_cell.angle_alpha   90.00
_cell.angle_beta   90.00
_cell.angle_gamma   90.00
#
_symmetry.space_group_name_H-M   'P 1'
#
loop_
_entity.id
_entity.type
_entity.pdbx_description
1 polymer ?
#
loop_
_entity_poly.entity_id
_entity_poly.type
_entity_poly.pdbx_seq_one_letter_code
_entity_poly.pdbx_strand_id
1 'polypeptide(L)'
;MEHVTVQGVSIPAIGLGTWRMTGPTCRRAVSTALDLGYRRIDTAQAYGNERAVGAAIDVADVDREDVFLTTKLDASNRDHDAVLDSTRESLDRLRTEYVDLLLIHQPNPIADLETTLDAMDELVDEGSVEHIGVSNFGVERLHAAREHADSPILADQVQYHPFWEQTTLLDYCAINDVMLTAYSPLAHGGATADDVLRDVGARYGKTPAQVALRWLVQQDKVSAIPKSTSPEHLEANRQVFDFELTDEEMDAIARPSLSRTASSFLRQHLPF
;
A
#
# COMPACT_ATOMS: atom_id res chain seq x y z
N MET A 1 9.26 4.01 13.92
CA MET A 1 8.81 4.03 12.50
C MET A 1 8.20 5.40 12.26
N GLU A 2 8.51 6.06 11.14
CA GLU A 2 7.86 7.32 10.77
C GLU A 2 6.43 7.08 10.29
N HIS A 3 5.60 8.12 10.36
CA HIS A 3 4.20 8.08 9.97
C HIS A 3 3.90 9.16 8.92
N VAL A 4 2.99 8.84 8.04
CA VAL A 4 2.32 9.81 7.15
C VAL A 4 1.05 10.26 7.84
N THR A 5 0.83 11.56 7.92
CA THR A 5 -0.41 12.12 8.47
C THR A 5 -1.23 12.73 7.34
N VAL A 6 -2.44 12.23 7.14
CA VAL A 6 -3.43 12.75 6.19
C VAL A 6 -4.78 12.85 6.89
N GLN A 7 -5.50 13.94 6.68
CA GLN A 7 -6.83 14.18 7.25
C GLN A 7 -6.90 13.95 8.77
N GLY A 8 -5.78 14.19 9.48
CA GLY A 8 -5.64 13.95 10.91
C GLY A 8 -5.34 12.49 11.30
N VAL A 9 -5.32 11.55 10.36
CA VAL A 9 -5.02 10.13 10.59
C VAL A 9 -3.51 9.89 10.46
N SER A 10 -2.91 9.26 11.47
CA SER A 10 -1.47 8.95 11.52
C SER A 10 -1.24 7.49 11.11
N ILE A 11 -0.60 7.25 9.97
CA ILE A 11 -0.47 5.94 9.35
C ILE A 11 1.01 5.58 9.22
N PRO A 12 1.46 4.36 9.60
CA PRO A 12 2.86 3.96 9.39
C PRO A 12 3.28 4.10 7.93
N ALA A 13 4.37 4.82 7.66
CA ALA A 13 4.86 5.10 6.32
C ALA A 13 5.31 3.84 5.56
N ILE A 14 5.76 2.80 6.31
CA ILE A 14 6.08 1.48 5.74
C ILE A 14 5.11 0.43 6.32
N GLY A 15 4.46 -0.33 5.43
CA GLY A 15 3.64 -1.49 5.76
C GLY A 15 4.14 -2.76 5.11
N LEU A 16 3.56 -3.91 5.47
CA LEU A 16 3.77 -5.18 4.79
C LEU A 16 2.68 -5.43 3.76
N GLY A 17 3.05 -5.49 2.47
CA GLY A 17 2.17 -5.99 1.41
C GLY A 17 2.17 -7.52 1.38
N THR A 18 0.99 -8.14 1.25
CA THR A 18 0.83 -9.61 1.28
C THR A 18 0.54 -10.25 -0.08
N TRP A 19 0.57 -9.48 -1.16
CA TRP A 19 0.30 -10.02 -2.49
C TRP A 19 1.17 -11.23 -2.85
N ARG A 20 0.55 -12.28 -3.43
CA ARG A 20 1.19 -13.57 -3.75
C ARG A 20 1.79 -14.30 -2.55
N MET A 21 1.40 -13.98 -1.34
CA MET A 21 1.66 -14.83 -0.19
C MET A 21 0.45 -15.73 0.06
N THR A 22 0.66 -17.01 0.35
CA THR A 22 -0.42 -17.96 0.57
C THR A 22 -0.24 -18.73 1.86
N GLY A 23 -1.36 -19.11 2.50
CA GLY A 23 -1.42 -20.03 3.62
C GLY A 23 -0.36 -19.80 4.72
N PRO A 24 0.37 -20.86 5.11
CA PRO A 24 1.35 -20.77 6.20
C PRO A 24 2.48 -19.77 5.94
N THR A 25 2.85 -19.52 4.68
CA THR A 25 3.90 -18.54 4.35
C THR A 25 3.42 -17.12 4.62
N CYS A 26 2.18 -16.79 4.24
CA CYS A 26 1.58 -15.50 4.57
C CYS A 26 1.51 -15.30 6.09
N ARG A 27 0.98 -16.29 6.81
CA ARG A 27 0.87 -16.23 8.28
C ARG A 27 2.22 -15.98 8.94
N ARG A 28 3.26 -16.74 8.58
CA ARG A 28 4.61 -16.52 9.15
C ARG A 28 5.18 -15.14 8.83
N ALA A 29 5.02 -14.66 7.58
CA ALA A 29 5.52 -13.34 7.20
C ALA A 29 4.85 -12.22 7.99
N VAL A 30 3.52 -12.29 8.18
CA VAL A 30 2.78 -11.30 8.97
C VAL A 30 3.19 -11.37 10.45
N SER A 31 3.26 -12.58 11.07
CA SER A 31 3.73 -12.71 12.45
C SER A 31 5.13 -12.13 12.62
N THR A 32 6.07 -12.50 11.76
CA THR A 32 7.44 -11.96 11.80
C THR A 32 7.46 -10.42 11.64
N ALA A 33 6.64 -9.87 10.76
CA ALA A 33 6.56 -8.42 10.59
C ALA A 33 6.05 -7.73 11.87
N LEU A 34 5.00 -8.25 12.50
CA LEU A 34 4.46 -7.73 13.76
C LEU A 34 5.50 -7.82 14.89
N ASP A 35 6.20 -8.95 15.02
CA ASP A 35 7.29 -9.16 15.98
C ASP A 35 8.44 -8.16 15.77
N LEU A 36 8.75 -7.84 14.51
CA LEU A 36 9.73 -6.82 14.14
C LEU A 36 9.21 -5.39 14.34
N GLY A 37 7.94 -5.21 14.75
CA GLY A 37 7.32 -3.92 15.04
C GLY A 37 6.68 -3.23 13.83
N TYR A 38 6.32 -3.94 12.77
CA TYR A 38 5.38 -3.43 11.78
C TYR A 38 4.02 -3.23 12.45
N ARG A 39 3.33 -2.15 12.05
CA ARG A 39 1.98 -1.81 12.52
C ARG A 39 1.04 -1.47 11.37
N ARG A 40 1.40 -1.87 10.14
CA ARG A 40 0.54 -1.73 8.96
C ARG A 40 0.66 -2.98 8.11
N ILE A 41 -0.49 -3.62 7.83
CA ILE A 41 -0.62 -4.83 7.00
C ILE A 41 -1.60 -4.54 5.86
N ASP A 42 -1.17 -4.83 4.63
CA ASP A 42 -1.98 -4.63 3.43
C ASP A 42 -2.29 -5.98 2.77
N THR A 43 -3.57 -6.27 2.61
CA THR A 43 -4.09 -7.44 1.92
C THR A 43 -5.19 -7.06 0.93
N ALA A 44 -5.93 -8.04 0.39
CA ALA A 44 -7.10 -7.86 -0.46
C ALA A 44 -7.92 -9.14 -0.55
N GLN A 45 -9.22 -9.03 -0.83
CA GLN A 45 -10.11 -10.17 -1.11
C GLN A 45 -9.54 -11.07 -2.22
N ALA A 46 -9.08 -10.44 -3.32
CA ALA A 46 -8.51 -11.13 -4.48
C ALA A 46 -7.23 -11.93 -4.19
N TYR A 47 -6.54 -11.68 -3.06
CA TYR A 47 -5.31 -12.42 -2.74
C TYR A 47 -5.58 -13.80 -2.13
N GLY A 48 -6.80 -14.04 -1.62
CA GLY A 48 -7.20 -15.32 -1.02
C GLY A 48 -6.42 -15.66 0.26
N ASN A 49 -5.83 -14.68 0.92
CA ASN A 49 -4.96 -14.88 2.07
C ASN A 49 -5.42 -14.17 3.36
N GLU A 50 -6.60 -13.51 3.35
CA GLU A 50 -7.14 -12.78 4.51
C GLU A 50 -7.23 -13.67 5.76
N ARG A 51 -7.62 -14.95 5.63
CA ARG A 51 -7.63 -15.90 6.76
C ARG A 51 -6.23 -16.11 7.38
N ALA A 52 -5.18 -16.07 6.57
CA ALA A 52 -3.81 -16.23 7.06
C ALA A 52 -3.31 -14.94 7.73
N VAL A 53 -3.70 -13.79 7.20
CA VAL A 53 -3.45 -12.47 7.79
C VAL A 53 -4.16 -12.36 9.14
N GLY A 54 -5.46 -12.59 9.18
CA GLY A 54 -6.26 -12.54 10.41
C GLY A 54 -5.73 -13.50 11.49
N ALA A 55 -5.41 -14.75 11.10
CA ALA A 55 -4.84 -15.72 12.03
C ALA A 55 -3.43 -15.36 12.55
N ALA A 56 -2.70 -14.48 11.89
CA ALA A 56 -1.43 -13.97 12.38
C ALA A 56 -1.63 -12.81 13.37
N ILE A 57 -2.54 -11.89 13.06
CA ILE A 57 -2.88 -10.75 13.92
C ILE A 57 -3.52 -11.21 15.22
N ASP A 58 -4.48 -12.15 15.16
CA ASP A 58 -5.23 -12.72 16.30
C ASP A 58 -4.34 -13.34 17.40
N VAL A 59 -3.15 -13.83 17.04
CA VAL A 59 -2.20 -14.46 17.99
C VAL A 59 -0.95 -13.61 18.26
N ALA A 60 -0.87 -12.43 17.69
CA ALA A 60 0.26 -11.53 17.90
C ALA A 60 0.20 -10.89 19.30
N ASP A 61 1.36 -10.61 19.88
CA ASP A 61 1.46 -9.82 21.12
C ASP A 61 1.38 -8.31 20.81
N VAL A 62 0.27 -7.93 20.14
CA VAL A 62 -0.02 -6.56 19.70
C VAL A 62 -1.53 -6.38 19.74
N ASP A 63 -2.01 -5.30 20.32
CA ASP A 63 -3.44 -5.01 20.31
C ASP A 63 -3.94 -4.71 18.90
N ARG A 64 -5.19 -5.11 18.58
CA ARG A 64 -5.78 -4.90 17.25
C ARG A 64 -5.78 -3.42 16.83
N GLU A 65 -6.03 -2.53 17.79
CA GLU A 65 -6.06 -1.07 17.61
C GLU A 65 -4.68 -0.47 17.24
N ASP A 66 -3.59 -1.16 17.53
CA ASP A 66 -2.25 -0.77 17.14
C ASP A 66 -1.88 -1.18 15.70
N VAL A 67 -2.72 -1.96 15.03
CA VAL A 67 -2.46 -2.47 13.68
C VAL A 67 -3.35 -1.79 12.65
N PHE A 68 -2.77 -0.98 11.77
CA PHE A 68 -3.46 -0.41 10.62
C PHE A 68 -3.63 -1.48 9.53
N LEU A 69 -4.82 -2.06 9.42
CA LEU A 69 -5.16 -3.16 8.53
C LEU A 69 -5.91 -2.66 7.30
N THR A 70 -5.35 -2.92 6.12
CA THR A 70 -5.99 -2.58 4.83
C THR A 70 -6.45 -3.84 4.12
N THR A 71 -7.69 -3.87 3.65
CA THR A 71 -8.16 -4.83 2.64
C THR A 71 -8.79 -4.11 1.45
N LYS A 72 -9.14 -4.85 0.38
CA LYS A 72 -9.61 -4.27 -0.87
C LYS A 72 -10.76 -5.08 -1.44
N LEU A 73 -11.77 -4.39 -1.94
CA LEU A 73 -12.91 -5.00 -2.64
C LEU A 73 -12.47 -5.72 -3.92
N ASP A 74 -12.91 -6.94 -4.11
CA ASP A 74 -12.70 -7.63 -5.37
C ASP A 74 -13.54 -6.99 -6.50
N ALA A 75 -13.02 -7.00 -7.72
CA ALA A 75 -13.70 -6.45 -8.89
C ALA A 75 -15.01 -7.17 -9.27
N SER A 76 -15.31 -8.32 -8.66
CA SER A 76 -16.59 -9.03 -8.82
C SER A 76 -17.74 -8.39 -8.04
N ASN A 77 -17.44 -7.57 -7.01
CA ASN A 77 -18.44 -6.86 -6.23
C ASN A 77 -18.92 -5.65 -7.04
N ARG A 78 -20.15 -5.68 -7.55
CA ARG A 78 -20.65 -4.75 -8.58
C ARG A 78 -21.85 -3.95 -8.17
N ASP A 79 -22.47 -4.29 -7.06
CA ASP A 79 -23.65 -3.61 -6.53
C ASP A 79 -23.48 -3.41 -5.01
N HIS A 80 -24.35 -2.59 -4.47
CA HIS A 80 -24.33 -2.18 -3.07
C HIS A 80 -24.30 -3.38 -2.11
N ASP A 81 -25.23 -4.31 -2.24
CA ASP A 81 -25.34 -5.45 -1.33
C ASP A 81 -24.11 -6.36 -1.42
N ALA A 82 -23.56 -6.56 -2.64
CA ALA A 82 -22.32 -7.35 -2.83
C ALA A 82 -21.11 -6.71 -2.13
N VAL A 83 -21.01 -5.38 -2.11
CA VAL A 83 -19.97 -4.66 -1.37
C VAL A 83 -20.09 -4.90 0.13
N LEU A 84 -21.31 -4.73 0.68
CA LEU A 84 -21.58 -4.96 2.11
C LEU A 84 -21.28 -6.41 2.50
N ASP A 85 -21.84 -7.38 1.80
CA ASP A 85 -21.70 -8.80 2.11
C ASP A 85 -20.24 -9.26 2.00
N SER A 86 -19.54 -8.89 0.93
CA SER A 86 -18.14 -9.28 0.74
C SER A 86 -17.21 -8.66 1.78
N THR A 87 -17.52 -7.45 2.27
CA THR A 87 -16.74 -6.81 3.33
C THR A 87 -16.98 -7.50 4.66
N ARG A 88 -18.22 -7.83 5.01
CA ARG A 88 -18.53 -8.62 6.22
C ARG A 88 -17.85 -10.00 6.18
N GLU A 89 -17.83 -10.67 5.02
CA GLU A 89 -17.05 -11.89 4.84
C GLU A 89 -15.53 -11.69 4.99
N SER A 90 -14.98 -10.51 4.58
CA SER A 90 -13.58 -10.17 4.81
C SER A 90 -13.28 -10.02 6.30
N LEU A 91 -14.14 -9.35 7.06
CA LEU A 91 -14.02 -9.24 8.52
C LEU A 91 -13.99 -10.61 9.20
N ASP A 92 -14.88 -11.53 8.79
CA ASP A 92 -14.87 -12.91 9.28
C ASP A 92 -13.55 -13.64 8.97
N ARG A 93 -13.03 -13.48 7.74
CA ARG A 93 -11.75 -14.06 7.34
C ARG A 93 -10.58 -13.46 8.10
N LEU A 94 -10.60 -12.15 8.33
CA LEU A 94 -9.60 -11.38 9.05
C LEU A 94 -9.71 -11.52 10.58
N ARG A 95 -10.82 -12.11 11.09
CA ARG A 95 -11.11 -12.30 12.53
C ARG A 95 -11.10 -10.98 13.30
N THR A 96 -11.72 -9.97 12.75
CA THR A 96 -11.79 -8.64 13.33
C THR A 96 -13.18 -8.05 13.12
N GLU A 97 -13.58 -7.12 13.97
CA GLU A 97 -14.85 -6.43 13.86
C GLU A 97 -14.77 -5.25 12.87
N TYR A 98 -13.57 -4.76 12.54
CA TYR A 98 -13.36 -3.64 11.63
C TYR A 98 -12.04 -3.75 10.87
N VAL A 99 -11.92 -3.02 9.76
CA VAL A 99 -10.66 -2.70 9.08
C VAL A 99 -10.40 -1.21 9.10
N ASP A 100 -9.14 -0.83 9.20
CA ASP A 100 -8.74 0.59 9.25
C ASP A 100 -8.89 1.26 7.89
N LEU A 101 -8.73 0.51 6.80
CA LEU A 101 -8.88 1.04 5.44
C LEU A 101 -9.45 -0.02 4.48
N LEU A 102 -10.58 0.32 3.86
CA LEU A 102 -11.15 -0.44 2.74
C LEU A 102 -10.90 0.30 1.43
N LEU A 103 -10.34 -0.39 0.43
CA LEU A 103 -10.05 0.18 -0.88
C LEU A 103 -10.93 -0.42 -1.99
N ILE A 104 -11.38 0.38 -2.93
CA ILE A 104 -11.73 -0.11 -4.27
C ILE A 104 -10.43 -0.58 -4.92
N HIS A 105 -10.29 -1.90 -5.23
CA HIS A 105 -9.01 -2.49 -5.65
C HIS A 105 -8.52 -1.96 -7.00
N GLN A 106 -9.45 -1.69 -7.91
CA GLN A 106 -9.17 -1.10 -9.22
C GLN A 106 -10.44 -0.49 -9.81
N PRO A 107 -10.30 0.48 -10.71
CA PRO A 107 -11.43 1.00 -11.45
C PRO A 107 -12.17 -0.13 -12.16
N ASN A 108 -13.47 -0.23 -11.92
CA ASN A 108 -14.32 -1.21 -12.61
C ASN A 108 -15.22 -0.48 -13.63
N PRO A 109 -15.11 -0.77 -14.93
CA PRO A 109 -15.93 -0.11 -15.95
C PRO A 109 -17.39 -0.59 -15.97
N ILE A 110 -17.71 -1.66 -15.22
CA ILE A 110 -19.05 -2.28 -15.18
C ILE A 110 -19.77 -1.93 -13.89
N ALA A 111 -19.04 -1.77 -12.77
CA ALA A 111 -19.62 -1.33 -11.51
C ALA A 111 -19.76 0.19 -11.50
N ASP A 112 -20.91 0.66 -11.02
CA ASP A 112 -21.12 2.07 -10.78
C ASP A 112 -20.28 2.53 -9.58
N LEU A 113 -19.47 3.57 -9.78
CA LEU A 113 -18.59 4.10 -8.74
C LEU A 113 -19.40 4.65 -7.57
N GLU A 114 -20.48 5.38 -7.86
CA GLU A 114 -21.34 6.01 -6.86
C GLU A 114 -21.96 4.95 -5.96
N THR A 115 -22.61 3.94 -6.54
CA THR A 115 -23.18 2.80 -5.79
C THR A 115 -22.15 2.08 -4.91
N THR A 116 -20.90 1.95 -5.39
CA THR A 116 -19.82 1.32 -4.60
C THR A 116 -19.42 2.19 -3.42
N LEU A 117 -19.32 3.51 -3.61
CA LEU A 117 -18.95 4.45 -2.56
C LEU A 117 -20.08 4.58 -1.52
N ASP A 118 -21.36 4.64 -1.94
CA ASP A 118 -22.50 4.63 -1.03
C ASP A 118 -22.49 3.43 -0.08
N ALA A 119 -22.16 2.23 -0.60
CA ALA A 119 -22.03 1.04 0.24
C ALA A 119 -20.80 1.10 1.17
N MET A 120 -19.70 1.73 0.74
CA MET A 120 -18.53 1.92 1.59
C MET A 120 -18.80 2.95 2.69
N ASP A 121 -19.57 3.99 2.42
CA ASP A 121 -20.01 4.99 3.41
C ASP A 121 -20.94 4.34 4.47
N GLU A 122 -21.85 3.45 4.05
CA GLU A 122 -22.68 2.67 5.00
C GLU A 122 -21.81 1.81 5.93
N LEU A 123 -20.74 1.17 5.42
CA LEU A 123 -19.81 0.39 6.24
C LEU A 123 -19.02 1.26 7.23
N VAL A 124 -18.74 2.51 6.88
CA VAL A 124 -18.13 3.48 7.82
C VAL A 124 -19.14 3.87 8.90
N ASP A 125 -20.38 4.16 8.54
CA ASP A 125 -21.44 4.50 9.49
C ASP A 125 -21.73 3.34 10.47
N GLU A 126 -21.62 2.08 10.00
CA GLU A 126 -21.74 0.89 10.84
C GLU A 126 -20.51 0.66 11.76
N GLY A 127 -19.38 1.33 11.51
CA GLY A 127 -18.12 1.11 12.23
C GLY A 127 -17.38 -0.17 11.82
N SER A 128 -17.77 -0.80 10.72
CA SER A 128 -17.08 -1.96 10.13
C SER A 128 -15.82 -1.57 9.34
N VAL A 129 -15.74 -0.31 8.93
CA VAL A 129 -14.64 0.31 8.20
C VAL A 129 -14.36 1.67 8.83
N GLU A 130 -13.10 1.95 9.21
CA GLU A 130 -12.74 3.25 9.76
C GLU A 130 -12.55 4.31 8.66
N HIS A 131 -11.94 3.91 7.55
CA HIS A 131 -11.64 4.81 6.43
C HIS A 131 -11.82 4.11 5.09
N ILE A 132 -12.16 4.90 4.07
CA ILE A 132 -12.28 4.43 2.69
C ILE A 132 -11.20 5.03 1.79
N GLY A 133 -10.95 4.35 0.67
CA GLY A 133 -10.01 4.82 -0.34
C GLY A 133 -10.13 4.05 -1.64
N VAL A 134 -9.22 4.32 -2.55
CA VAL A 134 -9.22 3.74 -3.88
C VAL A 134 -7.85 3.17 -4.24
N SER A 135 -7.78 2.38 -5.30
CA SER A 135 -6.51 1.88 -5.84
C SER A 135 -6.54 1.88 -7.36
N ASN A 136 -5.42 2.27 -7.96
CA ASN A 136 -5.25 2.40 -9.42
C ASN A 136 -6.17 3.44 -10.06
N PHE A 137 -6.54 4.48 -9.33
CA PHE A 137 -7.27 5.61 -9.87
C PHE A 137 -6.29 6.65 -10.45
N GLY A 138 -6.66 7.25 -11.57
CA GLY A 138 -6.01 8.48 -12.04
C GLY A 138 -6.72 9.69 -11.44
N VAL A 139 -6.11 10.88 -11.61
CA VAL A 139 -6.60 12.14 -11.02
C VAL A 139 -8.09 12.38 -11.25
N GLU A 140 -8.60 12.18 -12.47
CA GLU A 140 -10.02 12.43 -12.79
C GLU A 140 -10.96 11.53 -11.99
N ARG A 141 -10.63 10.24 -11.87
CA ARG A 141 -11.45 9.29 -11.11
C ARG A 141 -11.32 9.47 -9.61
N LEU A 142 -10.12 9.78 -9.12
CA LEU A 142 -9.91 10.11 -7.71
C LEU A 142 -10.68 11.37 -7.32
N HIS A 143 -10.70 12.39 -8.20
CA HIS A 143 -11.51 13.59 -8.00
C HIS A 143 -13.00 13.23 -7.94
N ALA A 144 -13.51 12.46 -8.90
CA ALA A 144 -14.92 12.04 -8.90
C ALA A 144 -15.29 11.23 -7.65
N ALA A 145 -14.42 10.32 -7.19
CA ALA A 145 -14.66 9.57 -5.96
C ALA A 145 -14.75 10.49 -4.73
N ARG A 146 -13.89 11.52 -4.65
CA ARG A 146 -13.91 12.49 -3.55
C ARG A 146 -15.10 13.46 -3.56
N GLU A 147 -15.63 13.76 -4.73
CA GLU A 147 -16.84 14.61 -4.87
C GLU A 147 -18.12 13.85 -4.52
N HIS A 148 -18.11 12.52 -4.66
CA HIS A 148 -19.30 11.71 -4.42
C HIS A 148 -19.37 11.15 -2.98
N ALA A 149 -18.27 10.57 -2.48
CA ALA A 149 -18.26 9.91 -1.19
C ALA A 149 -18.55 10.91 -0.04
N ASP A 150 -19.40 10.52 0.88
CA ASP A 150 -19.67 11.26 2.13
C ASP A 150 -18.47 11.17 3.09
N SER A 151 -17.82 10.00 3.15
CA SER A 151 -16.58 9.77 3.90
C SER A 151 -15.38 10.24 3.09
N PRO A 152 -14.39 10.91 3.72
CA PRO A 152 -13.20 11.37 2.99
C PRO A 152 -12.40 10.21 2.40
N ILE A 153 -12.01 10.29 1.13
CA ILE A 153 -11.10 9.33 0.50
C ILE A 153 -9.69 9.51 1.09
N LEU A 154 -9.28 8.58 1.96
CA LEU A 154 -8.02 8.68 2.72
C LEU A 154 -6.78 8.40 1.86
N ALA A 155 -6.86 7.47 0.91
CA ALA A 155 -5.71 7.03 0.13
C ALA A 155 -6.06 6.64 -1.31
N ASP A 156 -5.09 6.84 -2.21
CA ASP A 156 -5.02 6.13 -3.48
C ASP A 156 -3.77 5.24 -3.50
N GLN A 157 -3.98 3.93 -3.65
CA GLN A 157 -2.89 2.95 -3.71
C GLN A 157 -2.55 2.62 -5.16
N VAL A 158 -1.35 2.99 -5.61
CA VAL A 158 -0.92 2.85 -7.00
C VAL A 158 0.45 2.20 -7.13
N GLN A 159 0.78 1.69 -8.32
CA GLN A 159 2.15 1.33 -8.63
C GLN A 159 3.02 2.59 -8.59
N TYR A 160 3.99 2.64 -7.67
CA TYR A 160 4.91 3.76 -7.61
C TYR A 160 6.30 3.30 -7.14
N HIS A 161 7.32 3.65 -7.90
CA HIS A 161 8.71 3.34 -7.62
C HIS A 161 9.61 4.20 -8.54
N PRO A 162 10.94 4.27 -8.35
CA PRO A 162 11.85 5.14 -9.11
C PRO A 162 11.82 5.00 -10.64
N PHE A 163 11.19 3.94 -11.17
CA PHE A 163 11.12 3.66 -12.62
C PHE A 163 9.70 3.79 -13.18
N TRP A 164 8.75 4.23 -12.36
CA TRP A 164 7.35 4.39 -12.74
C TRP A 164 6.81 5.67 -12.14
N GLU A 165 6.71 6.68 -12.96
CA GLU A 165 6.38 8.04 -12.58
C GLU A 165 4.88 8.20 -12.24
N GLN A 166 4.58 9.01 -11.21
CA GLN A 166 3.23 9.35 -10.76
C GLN A 166 3.10 10.86 -10.42
N THR A 167 3.90 11.70 -11.04
CA THR A 167 4.06 13.12 -10.67
C THR A 167 2.72 13.85 -10.55
N THR A 168 1.86 13.77 -11.59
CA THR A 168 0.55 14.46 -11.58
C THR A 168 -0.37 13.95 -10.46
N LEU A 169 -0.36 12.65 -10.19
CA LEU A 169 -1.17 12.07 -9.12
C LEU A 169 -0.60 12.43 -7.75
N LEU A 170 0.72 12.43 -7.60
CA LEU A 170 1.40 12.84 -6.37
C LEU A 170 1.08 14.28 -6.00
N ASP A 171 1.18 15.21 -6.97
CA ASP A 171 0.82 16.61 -6.78
C ASP A 171 -0.65 16.76 -6.36
N TYR A 172 -1.54 16.04 -7.02
CA TYR A 172 -2.97 16.03 -6.66
C TYR A 172 -3.20 15.53 -5.24
N CYS A 173 -2.58 14.41 -4.86
CA CYS A 173 -2.69 13.81 -3.53
C CYS A 173 -2.16 14.75 -2.43
N ALA A 174 -1.00 15.37 -2.65
CA ALA A 174 -0.41 16.32 -1.70
C ALA A 174 -1.31 17.54 -1.47
N ILE A 175 -1.84 18.15 -2.54
CA ILE A 175 -2.72 19.33 -2.46
C ILE A 175 -4.04 19.00 -1.76
N ASN A 176 -4.56 17.79 -1.94
CA ASN A 176 -5.88 17.39 -1.46
C ASN A 176 -5.85 16.58 -0.17
N ASP A 177 -4.72 16.50 0.51
CA ASP A 177 -4.50 15.74 1.75
C ASP A 177 -4.94 14.26 1.63
N VAL A 178 -4.56 13.60 0.52
CA VAL A 178 -4.78 12.18 0.24
C VAL A 178 -3.44 11.46 0.32
N MET A 179 -3.37 10.29 0.95
CA MET A 179 -2.16 9.48 0.97
C MET A 179 -1.98 8.73 -0.35
N LEU A 180 -0.80 8.87 -0.98
CA LEU A 180 -0.39 7.98 -2.05
C LEU A 180 0.33 6.77 -1.46
N THR A 181 -0.26 5.58 -1.60
CA THR A 181 0.37 4.34 -1.16
C THR A 181 1.04 3.62 -2.32
N ALA A 182 2.37 3.48 -2.26
CA ALA A 182 3.17 2.81 -3.28
C ALA A 182 3.10 1.28 -3.13
N TYR A 183 2.42 0.59 -4.06
CA TYR A 183 2.59 -0.86 -4.20
C TYR A 183 3.70 -1.18 -5.22
N SER A 184 4.25 -2.39 -5.16
CA SER A 184 5.45 -2.81 -5.91
C SER A 184 6.62 -1.82 -5.80
N PRO A 185 6.93 -1.29 -4.62
CA PRO A 185 7.87 -0.17 -4.44
C PRO A 185 9.30 -0.49 -4.87
N LEU A 186 9.64 -1.77 -5.00
CA LEU A 186 10.95 -2.26 -5.45
C LEU A 186 10.95 -2.73 -6.92
N ALA A 187 9.92 -2.34 -7.71
CA ALA A 187 9.83 -2.67 -9.13
C ALA A 187 10.05 -4.17 -9.44
N HIS A 188 9.39 -5.06 -8.67
CA HIS A 188 9.57 -6.52 -8.78
C HIS A 188 11.05 -6.98 -8.72
N GLY A 189 11.86 -6.33 -7.87
CA GLY A 189 13.29 -6.59 -7.72
C GLY A 189 14.17 -5.74 -8.67
N GLY A 190 13.59 -4.91 -9.53
CA GLY A 190 14.33 -3.99 -10.41
C GLY A 190 15.22 -3.01 -9.63
N ALA A 191 14.74 -2.53 -8.49
CA ALA A 191 15.47 -1.61 -7.64
C ALA A 191 16.80 -2.19 -7.13
N THR A 192 16.87 -3.50 -6.85
CA THR A 192 18.08 -4.13 -6.30
C THR A 192 19.24 -4.23 -7.31
N ALA A 193 18.96 -4.08 -8.61
CA ALA A 193 19.94 -4.16 -9.69
C ALA A 193 20.28 -2.78 -10.30
N ASP A 194 19.76 -1.70 -9.76
CA ASP A 194 19.95 -0.37 -10.32
C ASP A 194 21.24 0.28 -9.81
N ASP A 195 22.05 0.80 -10.73
CA ASP A 195 23.35 1.37 -10.44
C ASP A 195 23.25 2.69 -9.67
N VAL A 196 22.27 3.54 -9.99
CA VAL A 196 22.03 4.83 -9.30
C VAL A 196 21.67 4.58 -7.83
N LEU A 197 20.75 3.65 -7.58
CA LEU A 197 20.35 3.30 -6.22
C LEU A 197 21.52 2.64 -5.44
N ARG A 198 22.39 1.90 -6.12
CA ARG A 198 23.60 1.31 -5.51
C ARG A 198 24.61 2.38 -5.13
N ASP A 199 24.89 3.31 -6.05
CA ASP A 199 25.89 4.36 -5.83
C ASP A 199 25.45 5.33 -4.72
N VAL A 200 24.16 5.67 -4.66
CA VAL A 200 23.58 6.44 -3.56
C VAL A 200 23.67 5.65 -2.25
N GLY A 201 23.25 4.38 -2.27
CA GLY A 201 23.25 3.52 -1.07
C GLY A 201 24.65 3.35 -0.46
N ALA A 202 25.68 3.28 -1.28
CA ALA A 202 27.04 3.16 -0.81
C ALA A 202 27.49 4.34 0.09
N ARG A 203 26.92 5.53 -0.09
CA ARG A 203 27.24 6.73 0.73
C ARG A 203 26.69 6.62 2.15
N TYR A 204 25.58 5.89 2.32
CA TYR A 204 24.84 5.74 3.57
C TYR A 204 25.05 4.35 4.22
N GLY A 205 25.79 3.45 3.57
CA GLY A 205 25.88 2.02 3.99
C GLY A 205 24.55 1.29 3.83
N LYS A 206 23.73 1.66 2.83
CA LYS A 206 22.38 1.12 2.58
C LYS A 206 22.32 0.33 1.28
N THR A 207 21.41 -0.62 1.24
CA THR A 207 21.12 -1.39 0.03
C THR A 207 20.30 -0.55 -0.98
N PRO A 208 20.35 -0.87 -2.28
CA PRO A 208 19.48 -0.22 -3.29
C PRO A 208 18.00 -0.28 -2.94
N ALA A 209 17.53 -1.36 -2.32
CA ALA A 209 16.15 -1.52 -1.87
C ALA A 209 15.80 -0.50 -0.78
N GLN A 210 16.68 -0.30 0.20
CA GLN A 210 16.47 0.70 1.25
C GLN A 210 16.46 2.12 0.67
N VAL A 211 17.33 2.43 -0.28
CA VAL A 211 17.33 3.73 -0.97
C VAL A 211 16.02 3.95 -1.75
N ALA A 212 15.54 2.93 -2.47
CA ALA A 212 14.26 3.05 -3.19
C ALA A 212 13.07 3.27 -2.24
N LEU A 213 13.04 2.60 -1.10
CA LEU A 213 12.00 2.80 -0.08
C LEU A 213 12.12 4.18 0.57
N ARG A 214 13.35 4.62 0.92
CA ARG A 214 13.55 5.97 1.47
C ARG A 214 13.12 7.05 0.49
N TRP A 215 13.47 6.92 -0.79
CA TRP A 215 13.04 7.82 -1.85
C TRP A 215 11.50 7.96 -1.92
N LEU A 216 10.76 6.88 -1.70
CA LEU A 216 9.29 6.93 -1.64
C LEU A 216 8.80 7.65 -0.39
N VAL A 217 9.21 7.18 0.79
CA VAL A 217 8.65 7.67 2.07
C VAL A 217 9.21 9.02 2.52
N GLN A 218 10.20 9.56 1.83
CA GLN A 218 10.70 10.92 2.05
C GLN A 218 9.85 11.96 1.31
N GLN A 219 9.00 11.56 0.37
CA GLN A 219 8.07 12.44 -0.32
C GLN A 219 6.83 12.69 0.54
N ASP A 220 6.28 13.90 0.43
CA ASP A 220 5.09 14.26 1.21
C ASP A 220 3.88 13.39 0.84
N LYS A 221 3.12 12.96 1.86
CA LYS A 221 1.92 12.10 1.73
C LYS A 221 2.16 10.74 1.06
N VAL A 222 3.42 10.27 0.96
CA VAL A 222 3.74 8.97 0.35
C VAL A 222 4.04 7.92 1.42
N SER A 223 3.46 6.74 1.24
CA SER A 223 3.73 5.53 2.02
C SER A 223 4.06 4.37 1.10
N ALA A 224 4.67 3.30 1.61
CA ALA A 224 5.02 2.14 0.80
C ALA A 224 4.69 0.81 1.50
N ILE A 225 4.31 -0.20 0.71
CA ILE A 225 3.95 -1.54 1.18
C ILE A 225 4.81 -2.63 0.51
N PRO A 226 6.15 -2.65 0.77
CA PRO A 226 7.01 -3.69 0.24
C PRO A 226 6.56 -5.07 0.72
N LYS A 227 6.64 -6.06 -0.18
CA LYS A 227 6.38 -7.48 0.13
C LYS A 227 7.70 -8.18 0.46
N SER A 228 7.76 -8.86 1.59
CA SER A 228 8.86 -9.79 1.90
C SER A 228 8.40 -10.95 2.78
N THR A 229 9.00 -12.12 2.58
CA THR A 229 8.85 -13.30 3.45
C THR A 229 10.15 -13.62 4.19
N SER A 230 11.25 -12.87 3.95
CA SER A 230 12.54 -13.00 4.65
C SER A 230 12.58 -12.04 5.85
N PRO A 231 12.87 -12.54 7.06
CA PRO A 231 13.03 -11.69 8.24
C PRO A 231 14.07 -10.59 8.06
N GLU A 232 15.20 -10.91 7.40
CA GLU A 232 16.28 -9.97 7.14
C GLU A 232 15.85 -8.82 6.23
N HIS A 233 15.04 -9.12 5.20
CA HIS A 233 14.51 -8.08 4.32
C HIS A 233 13.41 -7.27 5.02
N LEU A 234 12.58 -7.88 5.88
CA LEU A 234 11.60 -7.15 6.68
C LEU A 234 12.31 -6.17 7.63
N GLU A 235 13.35 -6.62 8.31
CA GLU A 235 14.14 -5.75 9.18
C GLU A 235 14.80 -4.62 8.39
N ALA A 236 15.48 -4.93 7.27
CA ALA A 236 16.12 -3.93 6.41
C ALA A 236 15.13 -2.88 5.88
N ASN A 237 13.92 -3.29 5.48
CA ASN A 237 12.88 -2.38 4.99
C ASN A 237 12.40 -1.39 6.07
N ARG A 238 12.53 -1.70 7.35
CA ARG A 238 12.24 -0.77 8.46
C ARG A 238 13.36 0.22 8.73
N GLN A 239 14.61 -0.17 8.41
CA GLN A 239 15.81 0.64 8.64
C GLN A 239 16.04 1.63 7.49
N VAL A 240 14.99 2.37 7.12
CA VAL A 240 15.03 3.39 6.06
C VAL A 240 14.83 4.81 6.60
N PHE A 241 14.64 4.94 7.91
CA PHE A 241 14.37 6.22 8.56
C PHE A 241 15.60 6.79 9.29
N ASP A 242 16.74 6.13 9.23
CA ASP A 242 17.99 6.52 9.89
C ASP A 242 18.97 7.25 8.94
N PHE A 243 18.52 7.59 7.74
CA PHE A 243 19.24 8.41 6.77
C PHE A 243 18.25 9.24 5.94
N GLU A 244 18.74 10.29 5.32
CA GLU A 244 17.97 11.20 4.47
C GLU A 244 18.69 11.40 3.14
N LEU A 245 17.95 11.39 2.03
CA LEU A 245 18.46 11.66 0.69
C LEU A 245 18.49 13.18 0.46
N THR A 246 19.55 13.67 -0.16
CA THR A 246 19.59 15.09 -0.59
C THR A 246 18.65 15.33 -1.76
N ASP A 247 18.30 16.59 -2.02
CA ASP A 247 17.46 16.95 -3.16
C ASP A 247 18.08 16.49 -4.49
N GLU A 248 19.42 16.59 -4.63
CA GLU A 248 20.13 16.12 -5.82
C GLU A 248 20.04 14.60 -5.98
N GLU A 249 20.05 13.84 -4.88
CA GLU A 249 19.87 12.39 -4.90
C GLU A 249 18.42 12.00 -5.20
N MET A 250 17.44 12.70 -4.63
CA MET A 250 16.02 12.54 -4.96
C MET A 250 15.79 12.75 -6.46
N ASP A 251 16.32 13.81 -7.02
CA ASP A 251 16.26 14.11 -8.46
C ASP A 251 17.00 13.07 -9.32
N ALA A 252 18.18 12.64 -8.90
CA ALA A 252 18.96 11.65 -9.64
C ALA A 252 18.24 10.29 -9.70
N ILE A 253 17.56 9.90 -8.63
CA ILE A 253 16.77 8.67 -8.54
C ILE A 253 15.51 8.78 -9.41
N ALA A 254 14.83 9.93 -9.41
CA ALA A 254 13.61 10.17 -10.18
C ALA A 254 13.84 10.25 -11.69
N ARG A 255 15.08 10.55 -12.16
CA ARG A 255 15.36 10.79 -13.57
C ARG A 255 15.02 9.56 -14.43
N PRO A 256 14.10 9.69 -15.40
CA PRO A 256 13.78 8.61 -16.31
C PRO A 256 15.00 8.25 -17.17
N SER A 257 15.27 6.97 -17.31
CA SER A 257 16.19 6.46 -18.33
C SER A 257 15.49 5.35 -19.09
N LEU A 258 15.65 5.31 -20.41
CA LEU A 258 15.02 4.30 -21.27
C LEU A 258 15.38 2.87 -20.84
N SER A 259 16.61 2.65 -20.36
CA SER A 259 17.06 1.35 -19.86
C SER A 259 16.38 0.95 -18.55
N ARG A 260 16.18 1.87 -17.62
CA ARG A 260 15.51 1.65 -16.32
C ARG A 260 14.04 1.33 -16.54
N THR A 261 13.34 2.14 -17.34
CA THR A 261 11.91 1.96 -17.64
C THR A 261 11.65 0.67 -18.42
N ALA A 262 12.45 0.37 -19.45
CA ALA A 262 12.33 -0.86 -20.24
C ALA A 262 12.58 -2.12 -19.42
N SER A 263 13.57 -2.12 -18.52
CA SER A 263 13.84 -3.27 -17.66
C SER A 263 12.73 -3.49 -16.62
N SER A 264 12.13 -2.43 -16.10
CA SER A 264 10.97 -2.51 -15.21
C SER A 264 9.75 -3.08 -15.93
N PHE A 265 9.44 -2.58 -17.12
CA PHE A 265 8.33 -3.05 -17.94
C PHE A 265 8.46 -4.54 -18.31
N LEU A 266 9.64 -5.00 -18.71
CA LEU A 266 9.91 -6.41 -19.02
C LEU A 266 9.71 -7.32 -17.81
N ARG A 267 10.20 -6.93 -16.63
CA ARG A 267 10.03 -7.71 -15.39
C ARG A 267 8.57 -7.79 -14.92
N GLN A 268 7.75 -6.78 -15.22
CA GLN A 268 6.34 -6.75 -14.89
C GLN A 268 5.50 -7.71 -15.75
N HIS A 269 5.86 -7.89 -17.01
CA HIS A 269 5.05 -8.59 -18.03
C HIS A 269 5.59 -9.95 -18.45
N LEU A 270 6.80 -10.33 -18.03
CA LEU A 270 7.33 -11.68 -18.26
C LEU A 270 7.02 -12.57 -17.04
N PRO A 271 6.41 -13.75 -17.23
CA PRO A 271 6.26 -14.72 -16.16
C PRO A 271 7.65 -15.27 -15.81
N PHE A 272 8.05 -15.16 -14.54
CA PHE A 272 9.15 -15.91 -13.94
C PHE A 272 8.59 -17.07 -13.13
#